data_6e92b5bc659ba1351bd5ff9369695fcf
#
_entry.id   6e92b5bc659ba1351bd5ff9369695fcf
#
_cell.length_a   1.000
_cell.length_b   1.000
_cell.length_c   1.000
_cell.angle_alpha   90.00
_cell.angle_beta   90.00
_cell.angle_gamma   90.00
#
_symmetry.space_group_name_H-M   'P 1'
#
loop_
_entity.id
_entity.type
_entity.pdbx_description
1 polymer ?
#
loop_
_entity_poly.entity_id
_entity_poly.type
_entity_poly.pdbx_seq_one_letter_code
_entity_poly.pdbx_strand_id
1 'polypeptide(L)'
;RSSQIAKSGTDKGNNDGTYPGDDKVKLTTPIEYVYTTTHSAADAYERVLSFAGASLHRDALDEVIVKDTRNGDITYGKDKKGLIDSQDECGGWPVLNSEATPADTDGDGIPDAWEDANGLDKNNAADGKTVGADGYTNLEKYMNSLVAHIMEGGNEGGTMLNGRQIFGDPTGISD
;
A
#
# COMPACT_ATOMS: atom_id res chain seq x y z
N ARG A 1 -14.60 11.03 5.28
CA ARG A 1 -13.87 12.29 5.60
C ARG A 1 -13.45 13.09 4.36
N SER A 2 -13.42 12.52 3.18
CA SER A 2 -13.26 13.28 1.92
C SER A 2 -14.32 14.36 1.74
N SER A 3 -15.52 14.18 2.32
CA SER A 3 -16.60 15.16 2.26
C SER A 3 -16.35 16.45 3.07
N GLN A 4 -15.45 16.44 4.03
CA GLN A 4 -15.07 17.65 4.76
C GLN A 4 -14.04 18.49 4.02
N ILE A 5 -13.14 17.84 3.27
CA ILE A 5 -12.18 18.51 2.40
C ILE A 5 -12.91 19.25 1.27
N ALA A 6 -13.97 18.64 0.71
CA ALA A 6 -14.77 19.24 -0.34
C ALA A 6 -15.70 20.39 0.13
N LYS A 7 -15.94 20.53 1.44
CA LYS A 7 -16.88 21.54 1.96
C LYS A 7 -16.29 22.93 2.16
N SER A 8 -14.99 23.10 2.12
CA SER A 8 -14.39 24.40 2.40
C SER A 8 -14.36 25.35 1.20
N GLY A 9 -14.63 24.85 -0.01
CA GLY A 9 -14.71 25.66 -1.25
C GLY A 9 -13.47 26.53 -1.53
N THR A 10 -12.41 26.30 -0.79
CA THR A 10 -11.14 27.02 -0.88
C THR A 10 -10.01 25.99 -0.87
N ASP A 11 -8.90 26.31 -1.49
CA ASP A 11 -7.65 25.52 -1.46
C ASP A 11 -7.19 25.10 -0.05
N LYS A 12 -7.75 25.73 0.99
CA LYS A 12 -7.47 25.38 2.39
C LYS A 12 -7.81 23.93 2.72
N GLY A 13 -8.89 23.38 2.17
CA GLY A 13 -9.25 21.99 2.40
C GLY A 13 -8.30 20.98 1.77
N ASN A 14 -7.68 21.35 0.68
CA ASN A 14 -6.70 20.51 -0.02
C ASN A 14 -5.31 20.58 0.64
N ASN A 15 -5.04 21.61 1.43
CA ASN A 15 -3.78 21.87 2.09
C ASN A 15 -3.86 21.79 3.63
N ASP A 16 -4.92 21.22 4.18
CA ASP A 16 -5.14 21.15 5.65
C ASP A 16 -4.08 20.33 6.41
N GLY A 17 -3.14 19.76 5.76
CA GLY A 17 -1.94 19.14 6.34
C GLY A 17 -0.66 19.89 6.01
N THR A 18 -0.73 20.96 5.25
CA THR A 18 0.43 21.76 4.83
C THR A 18 0.31 23.18 5.36
N TYR A 19 1.44 23.77 5.65
CA TYR A 19 1.49 25.19 6.01
C TYR A 19 0.97 26.03 4.82
N PRO A 20 0.02 26.96 5.02
CA PRO A 20 -0.47 27.78 3.93
C PRO A 20 0.67 28.61 3.36
N GLY A 21 1.19 28.18 2.22
CA GLY A 21 2.20 28.91 1.48
C GLY A 21 1.58 30.06 0.68
N ASP A 22 2.43 30.99 0.25
CA ASP A 22 2.06 32.00 -0.73
C ASP A 22 1.72 31.30 -2.06
N ASP A 23 0.60 31.65 -2.70
CA ASP A 23 0.20 31.13 -4.02
C ASP A 23 1.30 31.28 -5.08
N LYS A 24 2.25 32.19 -4.86
CA LYS A 24 3.42 32.37 -5.72
C LYS A 24 4.37 31.18 -5.76
N VAL A 25 4.33 30.30 -4.75
CA VAL A 25 5.16 29.08 -4.72
C VAL A 25 4.39 27.84 -5.20
N LYS A 26 3.11 28.00 -5.52
CA LYS A 26 2.30 26.92 -6.06
C LYS A 26 2.76 26.60 -7.48
N LEU A 27 3.11 25.34 -7.70
CA LEU A 27 3.42 24.87 -9.04
C LEU A 27 2.16 24.88 -9.91
N THR A 28 2.25 25.55 -11.05
CA THR A 28 1.19 25.58 -12.06
C THR A 28 1.36 24.51 -13.13
N THR A 29 2.53 23.85 -13.14
CA THR A 29 2.85 22.76 -14.05
C THR A 29 3.32 21.58 -13.21
N PRO A 30 2.78 20.38 -13.43
CA PRO A 30 3.24 19.17 -12.75
C PRO A 30 4.72 18.90 -13.03
N ILE A 31 5.42 18.37 -12.02
CA ILE A 31 6.79 17.88 -12.20
C ILE A 31 6.72 16.60 -13.03
N GLU A 32 7.61 16.48 -14.01
CA GLU A 32 7.75 15.20 -14.74
C GLU A 32 8.21 14.09 -13.81
N TYR A 33 7.55 12.95 -13.87
CA TYR A 33 7.87 11.76 -13.08
C TYR A 33 7.48 10.49 -13.86
N VAL A 34 7.90 9.35 -13.35
CA VAL A 34 7.50 8.04 -13.91
C VAL A 34 5.99 7.86 -13.72
N TYR A 35 5.30 7.50 -14.78
CA TYR A 35 3.85 7.27 -14.74
C TYR A 35 3.51 6.08 -13.84
N THR A 36 2.47 6.24 -13.06
CA THR A 36 1.91 5.20 -12.22
C THR A 36 0.42 5.06 -12.49
N THR A 37 -0.11 3.86 -12.28
CA THR A 37 -1.55 3.64 -12.31
C THR A 37 -2.21 4.45 -11.20
N THR A 38 -3.18 5.27 -11.55
CA THR A 38 -3.86 6.18 -10.63
C THR A 38 -5.36 5.90 -10.65
N HIS A 39 -5.96 5.88 -9.48
CA HIS A 39 -7.39 5.69 -9.29
C HIS A 39 -8.06 7.00 -8.86
N SER A 40 -9.39 7.05 -8.98
CA SER A 40 -10.15 8.09 -8.30
C SER A 40 -9.91 8.01 -6.78
N ALA A 41 -10.14 9.10 -6.06
CA ALA A 41 -9.97 9.10 -4.60
C ALA A 41 -10.88 8.06 -3.90
N ALA A 42 -12.08 7.81 -4.44
CA ALA A 42 -12.99 6.82 -3.91
C ALA A 42 -12.49 5.39 -4.16
N ASP A 43 -12.05 5.09 -5.38
CA ASP A 43 -11.50 3.78 -5.72
C ASP A 43 -10.18 3.52 -4.99
N ALA A 44 -9.30 4.53 -4.90
CA ALA A 44 -8.04 4.43 -4.15
C ALA A 44 -8.29 4.11 -2.67
N TYR A 45 -9.32 4.70 -2.07
CA TYR A 45 -9.69 4.43 -0.69
C TYR A 45 -10.03 2.94 -0.47
N GLU A 46 -10.90 2.39 -1.30
CA GLU A 46 -11.28 0.97 -1.21
C GLU A 46 -10.10 0.03 -1.50
N ARG A 47 -9.27 0.39 -2.48
CA ARG A 47 -8.09 -0.43 -2.82
C ARG A 47 -7.02 -0.40 -1.73
N VAL A 48 -6.76 0.75 -1.13
CA VAL A 48 -5.83 0.83 -0.01
C VAL A 48 -6.32 -0.02 1.16
N LEU A 49 -7.62 0.03 1.49
CA LEU A 49 -8.19 -0.81 2.55
C LEU A 49 -8.15 -2.31 2.21
N SER A 50 -8.21 -2.67 0.94
CA SER A 50 -8.19 -4.07 0.51
C SER A 50 -6.78 -4.64 0.42
N PHE A 51 -5.80 -3.88 -0.06
CA PHE A 51 -4.50 -4.38 -0.49
C PHE A 51 -3.32 -3.89 0.34
N ALA A 52 -3.45 -2.80 1.11
CA ALA A 52 -2.34 -2.28 1.89
C ALA A 52 -2.08 -3.07 3.18
N GLY A 53 -0.84 -3.03 3.64
CA GLY A 53 -0.42 -3.69 4.87
C GLY A 53 -0.30 -5.21 4.74
N ALA A 54 -0.52 -5.93 5.83
CA ALA A 54 -0.43 -7.40 5.91
C ALA A 54 -1.65 -8.08 5.26
N SER A 55 -1.91 -7.78 3.98
CA SER A 55 -3.14 -8.21 3.28
C SER A 55 -3.22 -9.71 3.02
N LEU A 56 -2.10 -10.43 3.04
CA LEU A 56 -2.08 -11.89 2.90
C LEU A 56 -2.75 -12.58 4.12
N HIS A 57 -2.45 -12.09 5.31
CA HIS A 57 -3.04 -12.58 6.54
C HIS A 57 -3.06 -11.46 7.58
N ARG A 58 -4.22 -10.86 7.76
CA ARG A 58 -4.42 -9.79 8.74
C ARG A 58 -4.64 -10.36 10.13
N ASP A 59 -3.98 -9.79 11.11
CA ASP A 59 -4.24 -10.10 12.50
C ASP A 59 -5.42 -9.28 13.05
N ALA A 60 -5.76 -9.50 14.32
CA ALA A 60 -6.90 -8.85 14.95
C ALA A 60 -6.74 -7.32 15.03
N LEU A 61 -5.51 -6.81 15.11
CA LEU A 61 -5.24 -5.37 15.13
C LEU A 61 -5.39 -4.78 13.73
N ASP A 62 -4.87 -5.44 12.70
CA ASP A 62 -5.03 -5.03 11.31
C ASP A 62 -6.52 -4.90 10.93
N GLU A 63 -7.32 -5.89 11.33
CA GLU A 63 -8.78 -5.88 11.07
C GLU A 63 -9.47 -4.69 11.74
N VAL A 64 -9.08 -4.34 12.97
CA VAL A 64 -9.63 -3.16 13.64
C VAL A 64 -9.20 -1.88 12.94
N ILE A 65 -7.95 -1.76 12.49
CA ILE A 65 -7.46 -0.58 11.77
C ILE A 65 -8.24 -0.39 10.46
N VAL A 66 -8.44 -1.45 9.70
CA VAL A 66 -9.20 -1.41 8.45
C VAL A 66 -10.65 -1.02 8.72
N LYS A 67 -11.29 -1.63 9.70
CA LYS A 67 -12.67 -1.33 10.11
C LYS A 67 -12.82 0.13 10.56
N ASP A 68 -11.96 0.58 11.46
CA ASP A 68 -12.01 1.95 11.99
C ASP A 68 -11.79 2.98 10.89
N THR A 69 -10.85 2.71 9.97
CA THR A 69 -10.62 3.58 8.82
C THR A 69 -11.84 3.62 7.91
N ARG A 70 -12.45 2.47 7.62
CA ARG A 70 -13.63 2.36 6.76
C ARG A 70 -14.83 3.12 7.32
N ASN A 71 -15.08 3.00 8.60
CA ASN A 71 -16.26 3.55 9.24
C ASN A 71 -16.04 4.96 9.80
N GLY A 72 -14.78 5.39 9.97
CA GLY A 72 -14.42 6.59 10.70
C GLY A 72 -14.59 6.41 12.22
N ASP A 73 -14.48 5.16 12.67
CA ASP A 73 -14.54 4.79 14.08
C ASP A 73 -13.18 4.98 14.78
N ILE A 74 -13.20 4.91 16.10
CA ILE A 74 -12.01 4.86 16.96
C ILE A 74 -12.26 3.78 18.00
N THR A 75 -11.61 2.65 17.86
CA THR A 75 -11.78 1.51 18.77
C THR A 75 -10.84 1.63 19.97
N TYR A 76 -9.59 2.00 19.75
CA TYR A 76 -8.54 2.04 20.77
C TYR A 76 -8.08 3.45 21.10
N GLY A 77 -7.29 3.54 22.16
CA GLY A 77 -6.68 4.76 22.63
C GLY A 77 -7.48 5.42 23.75
N LYS A 78 -6.75 6.10 24.62
CA LYS A 78 -7.30 6.82 25.77
C LYS A 78 -8.34 7.84 25.33
N ASP A 79 -9.50 7.81 25.97
CA ASP A 79 -10.65 8.66 25.65
C ASP A 79 -11.12 8.50 24.17
N LYS A 80 -10.86 7.35 23.54
CA LYS A 80 -11.20 7.08 22.13
C LYS A 80 -10.65 8.11 21.14
N LYS A 81 -9.43 8.58 21.41
CA LYS A 81 -8.75 9.55 20.53
C LYS A 81 -7.88 8.93 19.45
N GLY A 82 -7.77 7.59 19.42
CA GLY A 82 -6.98 6.86 18.42
C GLY A 82 -5.47 6.87 18.68
N LEU A 83 -5.03 7.47 19.78
CA LEU A 83 -3.63 7.45 20.21
C LEU A 83 -3.49 6.47 21.38
N ILE A 84 -2.56 5.57 21.29
CA ILE A 84 -2.24 4.60 22.34
C ILE A 84 -0.89 4.95 22.96
N ASP A 85 -0.77 4.78 24.28
CA ASP A 85 0.47 4.95 25.01
C ASP A 85 1.23 3.60 25.12
N SER A 86 0.51 2.49 24.99
CA SER A 86 1.06 1.13 25.10
C SER A 86 0.19 0.14 24.33
N GLN A 87 0.79 -0.95 23.87
CA GLN A 87 0.08 -2.06 23.23
C GLN A 87 -1.00 -2.68 24.14
N ASP A 88 -0.90 -2.53 25.45
CA ASP A 88 -1.88 -3.07 26.40
C ASP A 88 -3.27 -2.45 26.22
N GLU A 89 -3.34 -1.22 25.70
CA GLU A 89 -4.60 -0.57 25.38
C GLU A 89 -5.33 -1.20 24.19
N CYS A 90 -4.61 -2.01 23.40
CA CYS A 90 -5.15 -2.80 22.28
C CYS A 90 -5.32 -4.28 22.65
N GLY A 91 -5.14 -4.64 23.93
CA GLY A 91 -5.20 -6.04 24.37
C GLY A 91 -3.88 -6.79 24.31
N GLY A 92 -2.75 -6.07 24.18
CA GLY A 92 -1.41 -6.62 24.05
C GLY A 92 -0.97 -6.88 22.62
N TRP A 93 0.15 -7.56 22.46
CA TRP A 93 0.62 -7.99 21.16
C TRP A 93 -0.29 -9.10 20.59
N PRO A 94 -0.65 -9.05 19.30
CA PRO A 94 -1.43 -10.11 18.70
C PRO A 94 -0.64 -11.43 18.70
N VAL A 95 -1.35 -12.53 18.82
CA VAL A 95 -0.76 -13.87 18.69
C VAL A 95 -0.56 -14.16 17.22
N LEU A 96 0.69 -14.21 16.78
CA LEU A 96 1.04 -14.59 15.42
C LEU A 96 1.22 -16.10 15.36
N ASN A 97 0.26 -16.79 14.74
CA ASN A 97 0.34 -18.22 14.52
C ASN A 97 1.23 -18.50 13.32
N SER A 98 2.18 -19.42 13.50
CA SER A 98 3.05 -19.87 12.42
C SER A 98 2.51 -21.19 11.86
N GLU A 99 2.54 -21.34 10.57
CA GLU A 99 2.36 -22.62 9.89
C GLU A 99 3.68 -23.40 9.80
N ALA A 100 3.60 -24.63 9.30
CA ALA A 100 4.81 -25.40 9.07
C ALA A 100 5.68 -24.73 8.00
N THR A 101 6.96 -24.57 8.30
CA THR A 101 7.92 -24.01 7.36
C THR A 101 8.05 -24.94 6.15
N PRO A 102 7.90 -24.44 4.91
CA PRO A 102 8.20 -25.23 3.72
C PRO A 102 9.66 -25.73 3.72
N ALA A 103 9.94 -26.81 2.99
CA ALA A 103 11.30 -27.25 2.80
C ALA A 103 12.08 -26.19 1.99
N ASP A 104 13.25 -25.87 2.46
CA ASP A 104 14.22 -24.94 1.87
C ASP A 104 15.61 -25.55 2.12
N THR A 105 16.11 -26.27 1.11
CA THR A 105 17.27 -27.16 1.26
C THR A 105 18.58 -26.38 1.42
N ASP A 106 18.73 -25.27 0.74
CA ASP A 106 19.97 -24.46 0.76
C ASP A 106 19.87 -23.24 1.69
N GLY A 107 18.69 -22.96 2.22
CA GLY A 107 18.48 -21.93 3.25
C GLY A 107 18.52 -20.51 2.72
N ASP A 108 18.16 -20.28 1.47
CA ASP A 108 18.17 -18.94 0.86
C ASP A 108 16.87 -18.14 1.06
N GLY A 109 15.83 -18.80 1.58
CA GLY A 109 14.52 -18.22 1.86
C GLY A 109 13.49 -18.49 0.77
N ILE A 110 13.85 -19.25 -0.26
CA ILE A 110 12.92 -19.70 -1.31
C ILE A 110 12.62 -21.19 -1.08
N PRO A 111 11.36 -21.60 -1.02
CA PRO A 111 11.03 -23.01 -0.85
C PRO A 111 11.42 -23.86 -2.07
N ASP A 112 11.95 -25.07 -1.82
CA ASP A 112 12.30 -26.06 -2.84
C ASP A 112 11.23 -26.23 -3.93
N ALA A 113 9.97 -26.29 -3.52
CA ALA A 113 8.84 -26.46 -4.44
C ALA A 113 8.66 -25.27 -5.39
N TRP A 114 8.94 -24.06 -4.93
CA TRP A 114 8.86 -22.87 -5.76
C TRP A 114 10.06 -22.80 -6.72
N GLU A 115 11.24 -23.17 -6.25
CA GLU A 115 12.45 -23.25 -7.06
C GLU A 115 12.31 -24.28 -8.18
N ASP A 116 11.87 -25.51 -7.84
CA ASP A 116 11.59 -26.56 -8.81
C ASP A 116 10.58 -26.09 -9.89
N ALA A 117 9.56 -25.32 -9.50
CA ALA A 117 8.55 -24.80 -10.42
C ALA A 117 9.06 -23.64 -11.30
N ASN A 118 10.08 -22.92 -10.85
CA ASN A 118 10.62 -21.74 -11.53
C ASN A 118 11.99 -21.97 -12.17
N GLY A 119 12.50 -23.23 -12.14
CA GLY A 119 13.74 -23.63 -12.78
C GLY A 119 15.01 -23.13 -12.08
N LEU A 120 14.93 -22.95 -10.76
CA LEU A 120 16.05 -22.65 -9.89
C LEU A 120 16.65 -23.94 -9.32
N ASP A 121 17.83 -23.83 -8.70
CA ASP A 121 18.53 -24.96 -8.10
C ASP A 121 18.44 -24.88 -6.57
N LYS A 122 17.53 -25.63 -5.98
CA LYS A 122 17.29 -25.73 -4.54
C LYS A 122 18.49 -26.15 -3.68
N ASN A 123 19.64 -26.37 -4.29
CA ASN A 123 20.89 -26.68 -3.59
C ASN A 123 21.92 -25.56 -3.75
N ASN A 124 21.52 -24.40 -4.29
CA ASN A 124 22.41 -23.31 -4.61
C ASN A 124 21.89 -21.94 -4.11
N ALA A 125 22.05 -21.64 -2.84
CA ALA A 125 21.62 -20.38 -2.21
C ALA A 125 22.08 -19.07 -2.91
N ALA A 126 22.93 -19.15 -3.93
CA ALA A 126 23.37 -17.96 -4.65
C ALA A 126 22.36 -17.53 -5.73
N ASP A 127 21.52 -18.44 -6.22
CA ASP A 127 20.57 -18.11 -7.29
C ASP A 127 19.37 -17.29 -6.78
N GLY A 128 19.00 -17.40 -5.50
CA GLY A 128 18.03 -16.52 -4.86
C GLY A 128 18.39 -15.03 -4.97
N LYS A 129 19.69 -14.72 -5.05
CA LYS A 129 20.21 -13.34 -5.19
C LYS A 129 20.38 -12.91 -6.64
N THR A 130 20.12 -13.79 -7.60
CA THR A 130 20.27 -13.48 -9.03
C THR A 130 19.20 -12.48 -9.44
N VAL A 131 19.64 -11.37 -10.02
CA VAL A 131 18.75 -10.30 -10.49
C VAL A 131 18.28 -10.64 -11.91
N GLY A 132 16.97 -10.66 -12.12
CA GLY A 132 16.37 -10.86 -13.43
C GLY A 132 16.38 -9.61 -14.30
N ALA A 133 15.94 -9.76 -15.56
CA ALA A 133 15.84 -8.66 -16.52
C ALA A 133 14.82 -7.58 -16.07
N ASP A 134 13.91 -7.92 -15.18
CA ASP A 134 12.93 -7.04 -14.55
C ASP A 134 13.47 -6.23 -13.36
N GLY A 135 14.73 -6.46 -12.99
CA GLY A 135 15.40 -5.78 -11.88
C GLY A 135 15.15 -6.37 -10.50
N TYR A 136 14.37 -7.44 -10.40
CA TYR A 136 14.10 -8.14 -9.13
C TYR A 136 15.00 -9.38 -8.97
N THR A 137 15.40 -9.64 -7.73
CA THR A 137 16.04 -10.93 -7.39
C THR A 137 15.01 -12.06 -7.40
N ASN A 138 15.49 -13.31 -7.49
CA ASN A 138 14.58 -14.47 -7.43
C ASN A 138 13.85 -14.55 -6.09
N LEU A 139 14.51 -14.21 -4.98
CA LEU A 139 13.86 -14.10 -3.67
C LEU A 139 12.75 -13.05 -3.65
N GLU A 140 12.97 -11.87 -4.22
CA GLU A 140 11.91 -10.84 -4.33
C GLU A 140 10.75 -11.31 -5.20
N LYS A 141 11.01 -12.03 -6.28
CA LYS A 141 9.96 -12.65 -7.12
C LYS A 141 9.13 -13.66 -6.33
N TYR A 142 9.79 -14.52 -5.55
CA TYR A 142 9.10 -15.43 -4.65
C TYR A 142 8.21 -14.66 -3.66
N MET A 143 8.76 -13.70 -2.93
CA MET A 143 7.99 -12.90 -1.98
C MET A 143 6.80 -12.19 -2.63
N ASN A 144 6.98 -11.60 -3.81
CA ASN A 144 5.90 -10.97 -4.56
C ASN A 144 4.83 -11.96 -5.01
N SER A 145 5.23 -13.20 -5.34
CA SER A 145 4.29 -14.24 -5.76
C SER A 145 3.29 -14.64 -4.67
N LEU A 146 3.68 -14.51 -3.39
CA LEU A 146 2.81 -14.84 -2.24
C LEU A 146 1.55 -13.96 -2.20
N VAL A 147 1.64 -12.72 -2.66
CA VAL A 147 0.55 -11.75 -2.65
C VAL A 147 -0.01 -11.44 -4.04
N ALA A 148 0.53 -12.07 -5.09
CA ALA A 148 0.15 -11.80 -6.48
C ALA A 148 -1.37 -11.95 -6.70
N HIS A 149 -1.97 -13.02 -6.17
CA HIS A 149 -3.41 -13.28 -6.27
C HIS A 149 -4.27 -12.23 -5.56
N ILE A 150 -3.76 -11.59 -4.50
CA ILE A 150 -4.45 -10.50 -3.78
C ILE A 150 -4.36 -9.22 -4.60
N MET A 151 -3.20 -8.98 -5.23
CA MET A 151 -2.93 -7.77 -5.97
C MET A 151 -3.43 -7.78 -7.42
N GLU A 152 -3.91 -8.93 -7.92
CA GLU A 152 -4.30 -9.13 -9.31
C GLU A 152 -5.29 -8.06 -9.81
N GLY A 153 -6.29 -7.71 -9.02
CA GLY A 153 -7.22 -6.61 -9.31
C GLY A 153 -6.75 -5.22 -8.85
N GLY A 154 -5.55 -5.10 -8.28
CA GLY A 154 -5.08 -3.87 -7.65
C GLY A 154 -5.04 -2.64 -8.57
N ASN A 155 -4.77 -2.85 -9.85
CA ASN A 155 -4.72 -1.80 -10.87
C ASN A 155 -6.00 -1.70 -11.71
N GLU A 156 -6.99 -2.55 -11.46
CA GLU A 156 -8.25 -2.54 -12.21
C GLU A 156 -8.99 -1.22 -12.03
N GLY A 157 -9.52 -0.68 -13.13
CA GLY A 157 -10.20 0.63 -13.14
C GLY A 157 -9.28 1.83 -12.93
N GLY A 158 -7.98 1.61 -12.72
CA GLY A 158 -6.99 2.68 -12.68
C GLY A 158 -6.56 3.12 -14.07
N THR A 159 -6.04 4.32 -14.16
CA THR A 159 -5.53 4.92 -15.39
C THR A 159 -4.06 5.27 -15.23
N MET A 160 -3.26 5.00 -16.26
CA MET A 160 -1.90 5.49 -16.31
C MET A 160 -1.93 6.97 -16.68
N LEU A 161 -1.92 7.83 -15.66
CA LEU A 161 -2.02 9.25 -15.84
C LEU A 161 -0.64 9.90 -15.93
N ASN A 162 -0.50 10.88 -16.81
CA ASN A 162 0.62 11.80 -16.75
C ASN A 162 0.44 12.78 -15.57
N GLY A 163 1.51 13.48 -15.16
CA GLY A 163 1.47 14.34 -13.99
C GLY A 163 0.39 15.43 -14.03
N ARG A 164 0.01 15.87 -15.23
CA ARG A 164 -1.04 16.85 -15.45
C ARG A 164 -2.42 16.33 -15.07
N GLN A 165 -2.68 15.08 -15.41
CA GLN A 165 -3.96 14.43 -15.10
C GLN A 165 -4.12 14.10 -13.61
N ILE A 166 -3.02 13.79 -12.91
CA ILE A 166 -3.05 13.47 -11.47
C ILE A 166 -3.37 14.70 -10.63
N PHE A 167 -2.79 15.84 -10.96
CA PHE A 167 -2.98 17.07 -10.17
C PHE A 167 -4.21 17.88 -10.59
N GLY A 168 -4.97 17.37 -11.56
CA GLY A 168 -6.07 18.11 -12.19
C GLY A 168 -5.56 19.20 -13.13
N ASP A 169 -6.40 19.62 -14.05
CA ASP A 169 -6.10 20.78 -14.88
C ASP A 169 -6.35 22.07 -14.05
N PRO A 170 -5.31 22.83 -13.72
CA PRO A 170 -5.50 24.08 -12.97
C PRO A 170 -6.31 25.12 -13.75
N THR A 171 -6.53 24.92 -15.06
CA THR A 171 -7.29 25.83 -15.90
C THR A 171 -8.79 25.50 -15.95
N GLY A 172 -9.20 24.32 -15.45
CA GLY A 172 -10.60 23.89 -15.45
C GLY A 172 -11.17 23.67 -16.87
N ILE A 173 -10.32 23.60 -17.88
CA ILE A 173 -10.72 23.32 -19.26
C ILE A 173 -10.62 21.80 -19.44
N SER A 174 -11.74 21.13 -19.41
CA SER A 174 -11.84 19.74 -19.88
C SER A 174 -11.83 19.77 -21.41
N ASP A 175 -10.90 19.02 -22.01
CA ASP A 175 -10.94 18.71 -23.43
C ASP A 175 -12.18 17.89 -23.79
#